data_ff42adc21193256ef2e66d827943d274
#
_entry.id   ff42adc21193256ef2e66d827943d274
#
_cell.length_a   1.000
_cell.length_b   1.000
_cell.length_c   1.000
_cell.angle_alpha   90.00
_cell.angle_beta   90.00
_cell.angle_gamma   90.00
#
_symmetry.space_group_name_H-M   'P 1'
#
loop_
_entity.id
_entity.type
_entity.pdbx_description
1 polymer ?
#
loop_
_entity_poly.entity_id
_entity_poly.type
_entity_poly.pdbx_seq_one_letter_code
_entity_poly.pdbx_strand_id
1 'polypeptide(L)'
;LGRLAGGEADPRIVPFRGEYLAVRREKQDLVRGMVYPVPDPRYPFLGVHFTRRVGGGLEVGPNAVLAPHRDGYRRRSVRPADLASTLAWPGFWRMARQHWRTGVTEVRGSLSVRAYLRQAQRYVPGIAADDVVRAGFGVRAQAVDRDGTLVDDFRIDDLDGVLCVRNAPSPAATSSLAIAEHVVTRLTA
;
A
#
# COMPACT_ATOMS: atom_id res chain seq x y z
N LEU A 1 19.94 6.38 -0.33
CA LEU A 1 21.15 5.76 0.26
C LEU A 1 21.76 4.76 -0.72
N GLY A 2 21.04 3.74 -1.25
CA GLY A 2 21.61 2.74 -2.14
C GLY A 2 22.36 3.33 -3.34
N ARG A 3 21.83 4.41 -3.95
CA ARG A 3 22.55 5.11 -5.05
C ARG A 3 23.82 5.81 -4.60
N LEU A 4 23.88 6.31 -3.37
CA LEU A 4 25.08 6.90 -2.78
C LEU A 4 26.15 5.84 -2.49
N ALA A 5 25.72 4.60 -2.26
CA ALA A 5 26.59 3.44 -2.09
C ALA A 5 26.97 2.76 -3.43
N GLY A 6 26.67 3.38 -4.57
CA GLY A 6 27.01 2.83 -5.90
C GLY A 6 25.95 1.91 -6.50
N GLY A 7 24.83 1.70 -5.83
CA GLY A 7 23.74 0.86 -6.32
C GLY A 7 22.90 1.49 -7.43
N GLU A 8 22.22 0.64 -8.18
CA GLU A 8 21.38 1.04 -9.31
C GLU A 8 20.19 1.91 -8.90
N ALA A 9 19.56 2.57 -9.89
CA ALA A 9 18.37 3.36 -9.66
C ALA A 9 17.08 2.52 -9.59
N ASP A 10 17.15 1.28 -9.96
CA ASP A 10 16.07 0.29 -10.03
C ASP A 10 16.10 -0.63 -8.80
N PRO A 11 14.99 -0.91 -8.13
CA PRO A 11 13.66 -0.31 -8.32
C PRO A 11 13.54 1.10 -7.73
N ARG A 12 12.46 1.82 -8.09
CA ARG A 12 12.07 3.08 -7.41
C ARG A 12 10.83 2.89 -6.56
N ILE A 13 10.82 3.61 -5.42
CA ILE A 13 9.62 3.70 -4.59
C ILE A 13 8.62 4.65 -5.21
N VAL A 14 7.45 4.11 -5.53
CA VAL A 14 6.24 4.84 -5.92
C VAL A 14 5.28 4.78 -4.74
N PRO A 15 4.95 5.92 -4.11
CA PRO A 15 4.11 5.91 -2.93
C PRO A 15 2.63 5.72 -3.29
N PHE A 16 1.96 4.82 -2.57
CA PHE A 16 0.50 4.61 -2.67
C PHE A 16 -0.15 4.90 -1.33
N ARG A 17 -1.25 5.64 -1.37
CA ARG A 17 -2.08 5.93 -0.22
C ARG A 17 -3.19 4.90 -0.11
N GLY A 18 -3.28 4.25 1.05
CA GLY A 18 -4.39 3.42 1.45
C GLY A 18 -5.35 4.21 2.34
N GLU A 19 -6.56 4.43 1.89
CA GLU A 19 -7.61 5.14 2.62
C GLU A 19 -8.51 4.14 3.33
N TYR A 20 -8.97 4.48 4.54
CA TYR A 20 -9.86 3.66 5.35
C TYR A 20 -11.18 4.35 5.60
N LEU A 21 -12.22 3.55 5.81
CA LEU A 21 -13.52 3.98 6.29
C LEU A 21 -13.74 3.33 7.67
N ALA A 22 -14.14 4.11 8.65
CA ALA A 22 -14.57 3.58 9.95
C ALA A 22 -16.06 3.27 9.91
N VAL A 23 -16.43 2.08 10.36
CA VAL A 23 -17.83 1.67 10.48
C VAL A 23 -18.42 2.29 11.76
N ARG A 24 -19.59 2.90 11.64
CA ARG A 24 -20.30 3.49 12.77
C ARG A 24 -20.61 2.44 13.83
N ARG A 25 -20.63 2.87 15.10
CA ARG A 25 -20.72 1.99 16.25
C ARG A 25 -21.93 1.04 16.18
N GLU A 26 -23.05 1.55 15.69
CA GLU A 26 -24.34 0.84 15.59
C GLU A 26 -24.32 -0.30 14.55
N LYS A 27 -23.29 -0.32 13.69
CA LYS A 27 -23.14 -1.29 12.59
C LYS A 27 -21.90 -2.19 12.72
N GLN A 28 -21.15 -2.05 13.79
CA GLN A 28 -19.92 -2.84 13.98
C GLN A 28 -20.17 -4.33 14.17
N ASP A 29 -21.37 -4.72 14.59
CA ASP A 29 -21.76 -6.13 14.76
C ASP A 29 -21.99 -6.86 13.43
N LEU A 30 -22.03 -6.14 12.30
CA LEU A 30 -22.05 -6.75 10.97
C LEU A 30 -20.83 -7.65 10.72
N VAL A 31 -19.70 -7.35 11.37
CA VAL A 31 -18.47 -8.13 11.25
C VAL A 31 -17.88 -8.36 12.64
N ARG A 32 -17.92 -9.58 13.13
CA ARG A 32 -17.40 -9.93 14.46
C ARG A 32 -15.91 -10.22 14.50
N GLY A 33 -15.32 -10.60 13.38
CA GLY A 33 -13.89 -10.90 13.21
C GLY A 33 -13.22 -10.00 12.19
N MET A 34 -12.31 -10.59 11.42
CA MET A 34 -11.67 -9.98 10.27
C MET A 34 -12.14 -10.68 8.99
N VAL A 35 -12.40 -9.92 7.94
CA VAL A 35 -12.80 -10.47 6.63
C VAL A 35 -11.84 -9.96 5.58
N TYR A 36 -11.07 -10.88 5.02
CA TYR A 36 -10.08 -10.60 3.96
C TYR A 36 -10.47 -11.30 2.67
N PRO A 37 -10.28 -10.67 1.51
CA PRO A 37 -10.36 -11.37 0.24
C PRO A 37 -9.21 -12.37 0.10
N VAL A 38 -9.39 -13.39 -0.71
CA VAL A 38 -8.27 -14.20 -1.18
C VAL A 38 -7.34 -13.28 -1.99
N PRO A 39 -6.02 -13.27 -1.68
CA PRO A 39 -5.08 -12.43 -2.40
C PRO A 39 -5.08 -12.75 -3.91
N ASP A 40 -5.11 -11.71 -4.74
CA ASP A 40 -4.90 -11.85 -6.16
C ASP A 40 -3.39 -11.76 -6.45
N PRO A 41 -2.75 -12.82 -6.95
CA PRO A 41 -1.30 -12.85 -7.14
C PRO A 41 -0.77 -11.81 -8.14
N ARG A 42 -1.67 -11.15 -8.89
CA ARG A 42 -1.29 -10.06 -9.80
C ARG A 42 -1.01 -8.74 -9.09
N TYR A 43 -1.36 -8.63 -7.80
CA TYR A 43 -1.23 -7.41 -7.02
C TYR A 43 -0.60 -7.69 -5.65
N PRO A 44 0.41 -6.91 -5.24
CA PRO A 44 1.01 -7.03 -3.91
C PRO A 44 0.12 -6.44 -2.80
N PHE A 45 -1.09 -6.03 -3.14
CA PHE A 45 -2.03 -5.43 -2.20
C PHE A 45 -3.19 -6.38 -1.94
N LEU A 46 -3.47 -6.61 -0.66
CA LEU A 46 -4.75 -7.17 -0.25
C LEU A 46 -5.85 -6.19 -0.66
N GLY A 47 -6.90 -6.69 -1.30
CA GLY A 47 -8.08 -5.89 -1.62
C GLY A 47 -8.75 -5.33 -0.36
N VAL A 48 -9.81 -4.56 -0.55
CA VAL A 48 -10.59 -3.98 0.55
C VAL A 48 -11.03 -5.10 1.50
N HIS A 49 -10.73 -4.94 2.78
CA HIS A 49 -11.02 -5.90 3.83
C HIS A 49 -11.60 -5.21 5.07
N PHE A 50 -12.14 -6.00 5.99
CA PHE A 50 -12.66 -5.52 7.26
C PHE A 50 -11.70 -5.91 8.38
N THR A 51 -11.32 -4.93 9.21
CA THR A 51 -10.39 -5.13 10.31
C THR A 51 -10.96 -4.59 11.61
N ARG A 52 -11.01 -5.44 12.62
CA ARG A 52 -11.26 -5.04 14.01
C ARG A 52 -9.99 -4.43 14.60
N ARG A 53 -10.12 -3.27 15.21
CA ARG A 53 -9.04 -2.62 15.94
C ARG A 53 -8.92 -3.14 17.36
N VAL A 54 -7.67 -3.22 17.87
CA VAL A 54 -7.39 -3.65 19.26
C VAL A 54 -8.08 -2.74 20.29
N GLY A 55 -8.10 -1.44 20.05
CA GLY A 55 -8.80 -0.46 20.89
C GLY A 55 -10.31 -0.37 20.66
N GLY A 56 -10.90 -1.31 19.94
CA GLY A 56 -12.30 -1.28 19.49
C GLY A 56 -12.47 -0.54 18.17
N GLY A 57 -13.61 -0.76 17.54
CA GLY A 57 -13.93 -0.22 16.23
C GLY A 57 -13.73 -1.23 15.10
N LEU A 58 -14.37 -0.95 13.99
CA LEU A 58 -14.31 -1.72 12.75
C LEU A 58 -13.95 -0.79 11.60
N GLU A 59 -12.96 -1.15 10.82
CA GLU A 59 -12.53 -0.40 9.64
C GLU A 59 -12.68 -1.22 8.37
N VAL A 60 -12.93 -0.52 7.27
CA VAL A 60 -13.01 -1.06 5.91
C VAL A 60 -11.92 -0.41 5.07
N GLY A 61 -11.09 -1.20 4.45
CA GLY A 61 -10.00 -0.70 3.61
C GLY A 61 -8.80 -1.63 3.61
N PRO A 62 -7.67 -1.12 3.13
CA PRO A 62 -7.53 0.12 2.38
C PRO A 62 -7.82 -0.03 0.89
N ASN A 63 -8.03 1.08 0.19
CA ASN A 63 -7.82 1.19 -1.24
C ASN A 63 -6.33 1.43 -1.56
N ALA A 64 -6.00 1.66 -2.84
CA ALA A 64 -4.64 1.96 -3.26
C ALA A 64 -4.64 3.04 -4.35
N VAL A 65 -4.47 4.30 -3.96
CA VAL A 65 -4.35 5.43 -4.89
C VAL A 65 -2.95 6.04 -4.83
N LEU A 66 -2.48 6.60 -5.95
CA LEU A 66 -1.19 7.27 -5.98
C LEU A 66 -1.13 8.37 -4.90
N ALA A 67 -0.05 8.39 -4.12
CA ALA A 67 0.22 9.42 -3.14
C ALA A 67 1.19 10.46 -3.71
N PRO A 68 0.79 11.74 -3.83
CA PRO A 68 1.70 12.79 -4.32
C PRO A 68 2.69 13.30 -3.26
N HIS A 69 2.75 12.66 -2.10
CA HIS A 69 3.67 12.95 -1.01
C HIS A 69 3.99 11.67 -0.23
N ARG A 70 5.26 11.31 -0.10
CA ARG A 70 5.72 10.08 0.57
C ARG A 70 5.37 10.00 2.04
N ASP A 71 5.44 11.14 2.73
CA ASP A 71 5.21 11.27 4.17
C ASP A 71 3.95 12.08 4.46
N GLY A 72 3.06 12.22 3.48
CA GLY A 72 1.85 13.04 3.57
C GLY A 72 0.67 12.28 4.14
N TYR A 73 0.39 12.44 5.43
CA TYR A 73 -0.76 11.85 6.12
C TYR A 73 -2.01 12.75 6.09
N ARG A 74 -2.13 13.63 5.09
CA ARG A 74 -3.33 14.42 4.82
C ARG A 74 -3.75 14.21 3.37
N ARG A 75 -5.06 14.09 3.12
CA ARG A 75 -5.61 13.78 1.79
C ARG A 75 -5.15 14.73 0.67
N ARG A 76 -4.91 15.98 1.00
CA ARG A 76 -4.45 17.02 0.06
C ARG A 76 -2.95 17.30 0.13
N SER A 77 -2.19 16.46 0.82
CA SER A 77 -0.75 16.64 0.93
C SER A 77 -0.09 16.37 -0.41
N VAL A 78 0.57 17.37 -0.95
CA VAL A 78 1.32 17.29 -2.22
C VAL A 78 2.73 17.82 -1.98
N ARG A 79 3.73 17.04 -2.41
CA ARG A 79 5.13 17.45 -2.46
C ARG A 79 5.59 17.37 -3.92
N PRO A 80 5.83 18.50 -4.60
CA PRO A 80 6.16 18.50 -6.02
C PRO A 80 7.36 17.62 -6.38
N ALA A 81 8.38 17.57 -5.52
CA ALA A 81 9.56 16.74 -5.73
C ALA A 81 9.25 15.23 -5.73
N ASP A 82 8.34 14.76 -4.85
CA ASP A 82 7.95 13.36 -4.80
C ASP A 82 7.10 12.98 -6.02
N LEU A 83 6.17 13.86 -6.40
CA LEU A 83 5.35 13.68 -7.59
C LEU A 83 6.22 13.68 -8.86
N ALA A 84 7.13 14.63 -9.00
CA ALA A 84 8.05 14.69 -10.13
C ALA A 84 8.94 13.43 -10.20
N SER A 85 9.45 12.95 -9.05
CA SER A 85 10.23 11.71 -8.98
C SER A 85 9.44 10.50 -9.48
N THR A 86 8.14 10.41 -9.12
CA THR A 86 7.26 9.33 -9.57
C THR A 86 6.98 9.42 -11.07
N LEU A 87 6.61 10.61 -11.56
CA LEU A 87 6.28 10.84 -12.98
C LEU A 87 7.49 10.70 -13.91
N ALA A 88 8.70 10.98 -13.41
CA ALA A 88 9.94 10.77 -14.14
C ALA A 88 10.38 9.31 -14.22
N TRP A 89 9.70 8.39 -13.53
CA TRP A 89 10.05 6.98 -13.54
C TRP A 89 9.35 6.22 -14.67
N PRO A 90 10.07 5.64 -15.64
CA PRO A 90 9.45 4.89 -16.74
C PRO A 90 8.60 3.71 -16.26
N GLY A 91 9.01 3.03 -15.19
CA GLY A 91 8.27 1.93 -14.58
C GLY A 91 6.87 2.34 -14.10
N PHE A 92 6.72 3.56 -13.59
CA PHE A 92 5.40 4.08 -13.21
C PHE A 92 4.41 4.10 -14.38
N TRP A 93 4.83 4.56 -15.55
CA TRP A 93 3.95 4.64 -16.72
C TRP A 93 3.62 3.26 -17.30
N ARG A 94 4.57 2.33 -17.27
CA ARG A 94 4.36 0.94 -17.68
C ARG A 94 3.38 0.23 -16.75
N MET A 95 3.58 0.35 -15.45
CA MET A 95 2.64 -0.13 -14.42
C MET A 95 1.25 0.50 -14.60
N ALA A 96 1.17 1.82 -14.75
CA ALA A 96 -0.09 2.54 -14.91
C ALA A 96 -0.85 2.07 -16.17
N ARG A 97 -0.13 1.80 -17.26
CA ARG A 97 -0.71 1.25 -18.50
C ARG A 97 -1.20 -0.20 -18.31
N GLN A 98 -0.47 -1.03 -17.59
CA GLN A 98 -0.87 -2.41 -17.31
C GLN A 98 -2.11 -2.48 -16.41
N HIS A 99 -2.19 -1.60 -15.41
CA HIS A 99 -3.21 -1.63 -14.35
C HIS A 99 -4.21 -0.46 -14.41
N TRP A 100 -4.37 0.20 -15.56
CA TRP A 100 -5.17 1.41 -15.66
C TRP A 100 -6.63 1.25 -15.22
N ARG A 101 -7.25 0.07 -15.49
CA ARG A 101 -8.64 -0.23 -15.08
C ARG A 101 -8.76 -0.28 -13.57
N THR A 102 -7.81 -0.93 -12.91
CA THR A 102 -7.73 -0.96 -11.45
C THR A 102 -7.51 0.45 -10.91
N GLY A 103 -6.57 1.20 -11.47
CA GLY A 103 -6.31 2.59 -11.09
C GLY A 103 -7.56 3.48 -11.17
N VAL A 104 -8.34 3.37 -12.23
CA VAL A 104 -9.63 4.11 -12.36
C VAL A 104 -10.63 3.68 -11.27
N THR A 105 -10.70 2.38 -10.96
CA THR A 105 -11.59 1.88 -9.91
C THR A 105 -11.18 2.40 -8.54
N GLU A 106 -9.88 2.41 -8.24
CA GLU A 106 -9.32 2.92 -6.99
C GLU A 106 -9.57 4.44 -6.84
N VAL A 107 -9.34 5.22 -7.90
CA VAL A 107 -9.62 6.66 -7.89
C VAL A 107 -11.12 6.94 -7.69
N ARG A 108 -11.99 6.19 -8.37
CA ARG A 108 -13.45 6.31 -8.16
C ARG A 108 -13.84 5.98 -6.72
N GLY A 109 -13.24 4.94 -6.12
CA GLY A 109 -13.44 4.59 -4.71
C GLY A 109 -12.97 5.71 -3.78
N SER A 110 -11.82 6.31 -4.04
CA SER A 110 -11.31 7.45 -3.26
C SER A 110 -12.25 8.67 -3.30
N LEU A 111 -12.88 8.93 -4.44
CA LEU A 111 -13.79 10.06 -4.60
C LEU A 111 -15.18 9.78 -4.03
N SER A 112 -15.68 8.55 -4.14
CA SER A 112 -17.04 8.17 -3.76
C SER A 112 -17.06 7.02 -2.78
N VAL A 113 -17.56 7.25 -1.56
CA VAL A 113 -17.77 6.21 -0.53
C VAL A 113 -18.66 5.07 -1.06
N ARG A 114 -19.72 5.39 -1.83
CA ARG A 114 -20.56 4.36 -2.44
C ARG A 114 -19.81 3.48 -3.43
N ALA A 115 -18.93 4.07 -4.25
CA ALA A 115 -18.11 3.32 -5.18
C ALA A 115 -17.09 2.43 -4.45
N TYR A 116 -16.52 2.93 -3.37
CA TYR A 116 -15.60 2.20 -2.50
C TYR A 116 -16.27 0.97 -1.88
N LEU A 117 -17.44 1.16 -1.28
CA LEU A 117 -18.17 0.10 -0.57
C LEU A 117 -18.67 -1.02 -1.49
N ARG A 118 -18.83 -0.79 -2.79
CA ARG A 118 -19.20 -1.87 -3.73
C ARG A 118 -18.21 -3.05 -3.69
N GLN A 119 -16.94 -2.81 -3.41
CA GLN A 119 -15.97 -3.89 -3.22
C GLN A 119 -16.21 -4.61 -1.89
N ALA A 120 -16.43 -3.87 -0.81
CA ALA A 120 -16.69 -4.41 0.53
C ALA A 120 -18.02 -5.16 0.62
N GLN A 121 -19.05 -4.70 -0.09
CA GLN A 121 -20.39 -5.32 -0.14
C GLN A 121 -20.38 -6.74 -0.74
N ARG A 122 -19.32 -7.13 -1.45
CA ARG A 122 -19.14 -8.52 -1.93
C ARG A 122 -18.98 -9.50 -0.77
N TYR A 123 -18.48 -9.04 0.38
CA TYR A 123 -18.24 -9.84 1.59
C TYR A 123 -19.26 -9.55 2.68
N VAL A 124 -19.70 -8.30 2.78
CA VAL A 124 -20.68 -7.82 3.78
C VAL A 124 -21.76 -7.03 3.06
N PRO A 125 -22.77 -7.71 2.46
CA PRO A 125 -23.79 -7.05 1.65
C PRO A 125 -24.61 -6.00 2.40
N GLY A 126 -24.74 -6.17 3.74
CA GLY A 126 -25.54 -5.27 4.58
C GLY A 126 -24.90 -3.92 4.92
N ILE A 127 -23.65 -3.63 4.46
CA ILE A 127 -23.02 -2.34 4.74
C ILE A 127 -23.45 -1.28 3.72
N ALA A 128 -23.85 -0.12 4.19
CA ALA A 128 -24.28 1.02 3.37
C ALA A 128 -23.35 2.24 3.53
N ALA A 129 -23.49 3.22 2.64
CA ALA A 129 -22.64 4.41 2.68
C ALA A 129 -22.85 5.25 3.95
N ASP A 130 -24.04 5.21 4.51
CA ASP A 130 -24.40 5.94 5.73
C ASP A 130 -23.90 5.23 7.01
N ASP A 131 -23.47 3.97 6.88
CA ASP A 131 -22.91 3.20 7.99
C ASP A 131 -21.43 3.47 8.23
N VAL A 132 -20.78 4.26 7.38
CA VAL A 132 -19.35 4.52 7.45
C VAL A 132 -19.02 6.00 7.43
N VAL A 133 -17.86 6.33 7.96
CA VAL A 133 -17.25 7.65 7.87
C VAL A 133 -15.82 7.52 7.35
N ARG A 134 -15.29 8.55 6.70
CA ARG A 134 -13.89 8.56 6.30
C ARG A 134 -13.00 8.56 7.55
N ALA A 135 -12.08 7.60 7.58
CA ALA A 135 -11.09 7.45 8.65
C ALA A 135 -9.71 7.93 8.20
N GLY A 136 -8.68 7.44 8.85
CA GLY A 136 -7.30 7.72 8.50
C GLY A 136 -6.85 7.11 7.17
N PHE A 137 -5.60 7.35 6.84
CA PHE A 137 -4.91 6.72 5.73
C PHE A 137 -3.43 6.53 6.06
N GLY A 138 -2.83 5.55 5.39
CA GLY A 138 -1.40 5.30 5.42
C GLY A 138 -0.79 5.46 4.04
N VAL A 139 0.51 5.73 3.96
CA VAL A 139 1.26 5.74 2.72
C VAL A 139 2.13 4.49 2.68
N ARG A 140 2.02 3.74 1.59
CA ARG A 140 2.82 2.55 1.31
C ARG A 140 3.96 2.89 0.36
N ALA A 141 5.15 2.42 0.67
CA ALA A 141 6.33 2.54 -0.17
C ALA A 141 6.40 1.35 -1.13
N GLN A 142 5.67 1.41 -2.26
CA GLN A 142 5.71 0.35 -3.26
C GLN A 142 6.92 0.49 -4.16
N ALA A 143 7.79 -0.52 -4.18
CA ALA A 143 8.87 -0.59 -5.14
C ALA A 143 8.33 -1.02 -6.51
N VAL A 144 8.75 -0.32 -7.55
CA VAL A 144 8.34 -0.56 -8.94
C VAL A 144 9.58 -0.62 -9.79
N ASP A 145 9.79 -1.74 -10.47
CA ASP A 145 10.89 -1.95 -11.40
C ASP A 145 10.70 -1.10 -12.67
N ARG A 146 11.78 -0.90 -13.41
CA ARG A 146 11.77 -0.08 -14.62
C ARG A 146 10.81 -0.59 -15.69
N ASP A 147 10.55 -1.89 -15.74
CA ASP A 147 9.59 -2.52 -16.66
C ASP A 147 8.13 -2.39 -16.23
N GLY A 148 7.87 -1.88 -15.01
CA GLY A 148 6.55 -1.69 -14.41
C GLY A 148 6.11 -2.81 -13.48
N THR A 149 6.95 -3.80 -13.24
CA THR A 149 6.67 -4.89 -12.29
C THR A 149 6.60 -4.32 -10.87
N LEU A 150 5.57 -4.72 -10.14
CA LEU A 150 5.42 -4.41 -8.72
C LEU A 150 6.28 -5.39 -7.92
N VAL A 151 7.23 -4.86 -7.17
CA VAL A 151 8.13 -5.69 -6.35
C VAL A 151 7.39 -6.07 -5.07
N ASP A 152 7.18 -7.37 -4.88
CA ASP A 152 6.42 -7.96 -3.77
C ASP A 152 7.29 -8.62 -2.70
N ASP A 153 8.59 -8.78 -2.97
CA ASP A 153 9.57 -9.33 -2.05
C ASP A 153 10.69 -8.32 -1.76
N PHE A 154 11.56 -8.64 -0.80
CA PHE A 154 12.71 -7.81 -0.46
C PHE A 154 13.71 -7.74 -1.61
N ARG A 155 14.12 -6.54 -1.96
CA ARG A 155 15.24 -6.29 -2.86
C ARG A 155 16.43 -5.83 -2.01
N ILE A 156 17.46 -6.70 -1.92
CA ILE A 156 18.64 -6.46 -1.11
C ILE A 156 19.86 -6.47 -2.04
N ASP A 157 20.54 -5.33 -2.11
CA ASP A 157 21.79 -5.19 -2.87
C ASP A 157 22.97 -5.31 -1.91
N ASP A 158 23.98 -6.09 -2.31
CA ASP A 158 25.27 -6.16 -1.65
C ASP A 158 26.29 -5.34 -2.46
N LEU A 159 26.77 -4.26 -1.86
CA LEU A 159 27.56 -3.22 -2.51
C LEU A 159 28.86 -3.01 -1.72
N ASP A 160 29.86 -3.83 -1.97
CA ASP A 160 31.22 -3.71 -1.43
C ASP A 160 31.25 -3.35 0.08
N GLY A 161 30.69 -4.26 0.91
CA GLY A 161 30.62 -4.11 2.36
C GLY A 161 29.43 -3.28 2.87
N VAL A 162 28.52 -2.87 1.97
CA VAL A 162 27.26 -2.19 2.33
C VAL A 162 26.07 -2.99 1.86
N LEU A 163 25.29 -3.54 2.78
CA LEU A 163 24.04 -4.23 2.48
C LEU A 163 22.89 -3.23 2.43
N CYS A 164 22.31 -3.02 1.25
CA CYS A 164 21.22 -2.07 1.04
C CYS A 164 19.88 -2.77 0.91
N VAL A 165 19.01 -2.65 1.92
CA VAL A 165 17.60 -3.07 1.82
C VAL A 165 16.82 -1.98 1.08
N ARG A 166 16.45 -2.26 -0.18
CA ARG A 166 15.88 -1.26 -1.11
C ARG A 166 14.40 -1.00 -0.89
N ASN A 167 13.68 -1.96 -0.36
CA ASN A 167 12.26 -1.90 -0.04
C ASN A 167 11.95 -2.78 1.17
N ALA A 168 10.83 -2.50 1.81
CA ALA A 168 10.33 -3.27 2.94
C ALA A 168 8.83 -3.51 2.74
N PRO A 169 8.44 -4.55 1.95
CA PRO A 169 7.03 -4.86 1.70
C PRO A 169 6.34 -5.31 2.98
N SER A 170 5.03 -5.13 3.05
CA SER A 170 4.22 -5.66 4.17
C SER A 170 4.29 -7.20 4.18
N PRO A 171 4.52 -7.82 5.33
CA PRO A 171 4.37 -7.35 6.72
C PRO A 171 5.69 -6.93 7.42
N ALA A 172 6.53 -6.14 6.81
CA ALA A 172 7.87 -5.82 7.30
C ALA A 172 7.92 -5.36 8.77
N ALA A 173 6.97 -4.54 9.23
CA ALA A 173 6.97 -4.04 10.61
C ALA A 173 6.79 -5.16 11.64
N THR A 174 5.89 -6.09 11.41
CA THR A 174 5.63 -7.24 12.31
C THR A 174 6.69 -8.32 12.20
N SER A 175 7.40 -8.40 11.07
CA SER A 175 8.49 -9.35 10.81
C SER A 175 9.86 -8.74 11.03
N SER A 176 9.96 -7.55 11.63
CA SER A 176 11.21 -6.77 11.71
C SER A 176 12.35 -7.49 12.40
N LEU A 177 12.09 -8.30 13.43
CA LEU A 177 13.10 -9.07 14.12
C LEU A 177 13.70 -10.17 13.22
N ALA A 178 12.88 -10.92 12.50
CA ALA A 178 13.34 -11.94 11.56
C ALA A 178 14.09 -11.32 10.37
N ILE A 179 13.63 -10.15 9.90
CA ILE A 179 14.32 -9.40 8.85
C ILE A 179 15.70 -8.93 9.33
N ALA A 180 15.79 -8.42 10.55
CA ALA A 180 17.06 -8.00 11.13
C ALA A 180 18.04 -9.17 11.24
N GLU A 181 17.60 -10.34 11.72
CA GLU A 181 18.40 -11.55 11.79
C GLU A 181 18.93 -11.95 10.40
N HIS A 182 18.05 -11.99 9.40
CA HIS A 182 18.43 -12.28 8.02
C HIS A 182 19.48 -11.31 7.46
N VAL A 183 19.28 -10.00 7.68
CA VAL A 183 20.22 -8.95 7.23
C VAL A 183 21.58 -9.08 7.92
N VAL A 184 21.61 -9.30 9.24
CA VAL A 184 22.86 -9.45 10.00
C VAL A 184 23.60 -10.70 9.57
N THR A 185 22.91 -11.84 9.46
CA THR A 185 23.53 -13.10 8.99
C THR A 185 24.19 -12.92 7.63
N ARG A 186 23.54 -12.22 6.72
CA ARG A 186 24.07 -11.97 5.38
C ARG A 186 25.26 -11.00 5.36
N LEU A 187 25.34 -10.08 6.33
CA LEU A 187 26.48 -9.16 6.50
C LEU A 187 27.71 -9.83 7.08
N THR A 188 27.52 -10.91 7.85
CA THR A 188 28.59 -11.59 8.58
C THR A 188 29.08 -12.90 7.90
N ALA A 189 28.43 -13.28 6.81
CA ALA A 189 28.81 -14.44 6.00
C ALA A 189 29.87 -14.07 4.96
#